data_dee76e8106ce26f204d007a7c441d027
#
_entry.id   dee76e8106ce26f204d007a7c441d027
#
_cell.length_a   1.000
_cell.length_b   1.000
_cell.length_c   1.000
_cell.angle_alpha   90.00
_cell.angle_beta   90.00
_cell.angle_gamma   90.00
#
_symmetry.space_group_name_H-M   'P 1'
#
loop_
_entity.id
_entity.type
_entity.pdbx_description
1 polymer ?
#
loop_
_entity_poly.entity_id
_entity_poly.type
_entity_poly.pdbx_seq_one_letter_code
_entity_poly.pdbx_strand_id
1 'polypeptide(L)'
;MFNFFDEIKSKSQEQLHDFNIVNMSGKLVYVEGHLGLTILSENLISFKIKSGKIVIEGENLFLSELTNNTLVIKGKIIKMEQF
;
A
#
# COMPACT_ATOMS: atom_id res chain seq x y z
N MET A 1 -13.80 -8.18 -2.91
CA MET A 1 -13.80 -8.42 -3.13
C MET A 1 -14.15 -8.89 -3.13
N PHE A 2 -13.97 -9.23 -3.09
CA PHE A 2 -14.06 -9.78 -3.26
C PHE A 2 -14.03 -10.10 -3.05
N ASN A 3 -14.07 -10.44 -3.00
CA ASN A 3 -13.58 -10.97 -2.94
C ASN A 3 -13.13 -11.37 -3.57
N PHE A 4 -12.80 -11.18 -3.97
CA PHE A 4 -12.14 -11.75 -4.74
C PHE A 4 -11.15 -12.34 -4.24
N PHE A 5 -10.78 -12.11 -3.44
CA PHE A 5 -9.98 -12.74 -2.97
C PHE A 5 -10.25 -13.78 -2.21
N ASP A 6 -11.19 -14.12 -2.00
CA ASP A 6 -11.57 -15.16 -1.45
C ASP A 6 -11.51 -16.28 -2.23
N GLU A 7 -11.70 -16.28 -3.28
CA GLU A 7 -11.66 -17.28 -4.07
C GLU A 7 -10.51 -17.52 -4.56
N ILE A 8 -9.86 -16.84 -4.55
CA ILE A 8 -8.75 -17.02 -5.01
C ILE A 8 -8.08 -17.74 -4.20
N LYS A 9 -8.37 -17.84 -3.19
CA LYS A 9 -7.81 -18.41 -2.46
C LYS A 9 -7.90 -19.57 -2.41
N SER A 10 -8.15 -20.09 -2.81
CA SER A 10 -8.14 -21.12 -2.83
C SER A 10 -7.31 -21.76 -3.49
N LYS A 11 -6.69 -21.71 -4.01
CA LYS A 11 -5.83 -22.04 -4.57
C LYS A 11 -4.74 -21.80 -4.68
N SER A 12 -4.60 -21.52 -4.77
CA SER A 12 -3.74 -21.08 -4.85
C SER A 12 -3.28 -20.48 -4.46
N GLN A 13 -3.50 -20.27 -4.05
CA GLN A 13 -3.33 -19.57 -3.69
C GLN A 13 -2.65 -19.30 -3.16
N GLU A 14 -2.22 -19.68 -3.11
CA GLU A 14 -1.62 -19.34 -2.67
C GLU A 14 -1.02 -18.52 -2.62
N GLN A 15 -0.98 -18.23 -3.14
CA GLN A 15 -0.50 -17.29 -3.20
C GLN A 15 -0.95 -16.34 -2.49
N LEU A 16 -0.88 -16.40 -1.91
CA LEU A 16 -1.31 -15.47 -1.03
C LEU A 16 -0.66 -14.22 -1.22
N HIS A 17 -1.33 -13.14 -0.96
CA HIS A 17 -0.74 -11.83 -1.08
C HIS A 17 -0.06 -11.45 0.20
N ASP A 18 1.11 -10.87 0.09
CA ASP A 18 1.79 -10.30 1.23
C ASP A 18 1.14 -9.00 1.64
N PHE A 19 0.46 -8.34 0.74
CA PHE A 19 -0.10 -7.03 0.98
C PHE A 19 -1.18 -6.73 -0.05
N ASN A 20 -1.98 -5.72 0.25
CA ASN A 20 -2.97 -5.20 -0.70
C ASN A 20 -2.82 -3.71 -0.79
N ILE A 21 -2.95 -3.18 -1.99
CA ILE A 21 -2.90 -1.75 -2.21
C ILE A 21 -4.08 -1.36 -3.10
N VAL A 22 -4.80 -0.32 -2.67
CA VAL A 22 -5.88 0.24 -3.45
C VAL A 22 -5.59 1.71 -3.68
N ASN A 23 -5.46 2.12 -4.93
CA ASN A 23 -5.21 3.50 -5.30
C ASN A 23 -6.52 4.08 -5.82
N MET A 24 -7.04 5.07 -5.11
CA MET A 24 -8.32 5.67 -5.47
C MET A 24 -8.07 6.98 -6.18
N SER A 25 -8.08 6.91 -7.51
CA SER A 25 -8.02 8.09 -8.38
C SER A 25 -6.79 8.98 -8.13
N GLY A 26 -5.72 8.40 -7.65
CA GLY A 26 -4.50 9.15 -7.41
C GLY A 26 -4.59 10.13 -6.26
N LYS A 27 -5.62 10.00 -5.42
CA LYS A 27 -5.81 10.92 -4.30
C LYS A 27 -5.72 10.25 -2.95
N LEU A 28 -5.82 8.95 -2.94
CA LEU A 28 -5.77 8.18 -1.71
C LEU A 28 -5.26 6.79 -2.00
N VAL A 29 -4.35 6.33 -1.17
CA VAL A 29 -3.85 4.96 -1.28
C VAL A 29 -4.09 4.28 0.05
N TYR A 30 -4.79 3.17 0.00
CA TYR A 30 -5.03 2.32 1.16
C TYR A 30 -4.12 1.12 1.04
N VAL A 31 -3.38 0.84 2.09
CA VAL A 31 -2.43 -0.27 2.10
C VAL A 31 -2.75 -1.19 3.27
N GLU A 32 -2.76 -2.47 3.01
CA GLU A 32 -2.94 -3.45 4.05
C GLU A 32 -1.79 -4.45 3.95
N GLY A 33 -1.18 -4.79 5.08
CA GLY A 33 -0.10 -5.76 5.09
C GLY A 33 1.30 -5.17 5.07
N HIS A 34 1.45 -3.88 5.39
CA HIS A 34 2.77 -3.30 5.44
C HIS A 34 3.53 -3.79 6.68
N LEU A 35 4.84 -3.70 6.63
CA LEU A 35 5.71 -4.11 7.73
C LEU A 35 6.42 -2.93 8.39
N GLY A 36 6.04 -1.72 8.04
CA GLY A 36 6.59 -0.53 8.69
C GLY A 36 6.98 0.53 7.68
N LEU A 37 6.84 1.78 8.11
CA LEU A 37 7.27 2.92 7.31
C LEU A 37 8.78 3.03 7.34
N THR A 38 9.35 3.41 6.20
CA THR A 38 10.78 3.68 6.15
C THR A 38 11.07 5.13 5.80
N ILE A 39 10.18 5.79 5.05
CA ILE A 39 10.34 7.20 4.71
C ILE A 39 8.98 7.86 4.80
N LEU A 40 8.94 9.04 5.38
CA LEU A 40 7.71 9.80 5.46
C LEU A 40 8.02 11.27 5.20
N SER A 41 7.57 11.79 4.08
CA SER A 41 7.69 13.20 3.75
C SER A 41 6.52 13.60 2.88
N GLU A 42 6.43 14.87 2.55
CA GLU A 42 5.33 15.37 1.73
C GLU A 42 5.42 14.91 0.28
N ASN A 43 6.60 14.50 -0.14
CA ASN A 43 6.82 14.11 -1.53
C ASN A 43 7.13 12.65 -1.71
N LEU A 44 7.45 11.95 -0.64
CA LEU A 44 7.88 10.58 -0.74
C LEU A 44 7.49 9.80 0.51
N ILE A 45 6.79 8.71 0.31
CA ILE A 45 6.45 7.81 1.42
C ILE A 45 6.84 6.41 1.00
N SER A 46 7.57 5.73 1.87
CA SER A 46 8.03 4.40 1.59
C SER A 46 7.72 3.49 2.77
N PHE A 47 7.39 2.25 2.47
CA PHE A 47 7.13 1.28 3.52
C PHE A 47 7.57 -0.11 3.05
N LYS A 48 7.84 -0.96 4.02
CA LYS A 48 8.26 -2.30 3.73
C LYS A 48 7.08 -3.23 3.52
N ILE A 49 7.28 -4.20 2.68
CA ILE A 49 6.35 -5.33 2.54
C ILE A 49 7.19 -6.59 2.62
N LYS A 50 6.55 -7.73 2.70
CA LYS A 50 7.28 -8.97 2.88
C LYS A 50 8.26 -9.25 1.75
N SER A 51 7.89 -8.91 0.53
CA SER A 51 8.73 -9.19 -0.63
C SER A 51 9.60 -8.02 -1.07
N GLY A 52 9.68 -6.95 -0.29
CA GLY A 52 10.50 -5.81 -0.67
C GLY A 52 10.00 -4.53 -0.05
N LYS A 53 9.83 -3.53 -0.88
CA LYS A 53 9.30 -2.25 -0.41
C LYS A 53 8.51 -1.56 -1.49
N ILE A 54 7.68 -0.64 -1.08
CA ILE A 54 6.87 0.19 -1.97
C ILE A 54 7.30 1.64 -1.74
N VAL A 55 7.46 2.38 -2.83
CA VAL A 55 7.79 3.80 -2.77
C VAL A 55 6.70 4.57 -3.50
N ILE A 56 6.11 5.53 -2.82
CA ILE A 56 5.05 6.37 -3.37
C ILE A 56 5.56 7.80 -3.45
N GLU A 57 5.51 8.37 -4.64
CA GLU A 57 5.92 9.75 -4.88
C GLU A 57 4.71 10.59 -5.18
N GLY A 58 4.72 11.81 -4.73
CA GLY A 58 3.61 12.70 -4.97
C GLY A 58 3.83 14.09 -4.41
N GLU A 59 2.73 14.78 -4.18
CA GLU A 59 2.76 16.13 -3.65
C GLU A 59 1.77 16.23 -2.50
N ASN A 60 2.19 16.93 -1.46
CA ASN A 60 1.35 17.14 -0.28
C ASN A 60 0.85 15.83 0.29
N LEU A 61 1.72 14.84 0.31
CA LEU A 61 1.38 13.53 0.85
C LEU A 61 1.34 13.58 2.37
N PHE A 62 0.43 12.84 2.96
CA PHE A 62 0.41 12.69 4.40
C PHE A 62 -0.29 11.38 4.78
N LEU A 63 0.03 10.90 5.97
CA LEU A 63 -0.61 9.71 6.47
C LEU A 63 -1.90 10.12 7.16
N SER A 64 -2.99 9.55 6.69
CA SER A 64 -4.29 9.75 7.30
C SER A 64 -4.53 8.72 8.40
N GLU A 65 -3.92 7.57 8.26
CA GLU A 65 -4.08 6.49 9.23
C GLU A 65 -2.87 5.58 9.19
N LEU A 66 -2.46 5.11 10.35
CA LEU A 66 -1.35 4.17 10.46
C LEU A 66 -1.64 3.22 11.61
N THR A 67 -1.68 1.93 11.29
CA THR A 67 -1.81 0.89 12.30
C THR A 67 -0.71 -0.14 12.07
N ASN A 68 -0.71 -1.20 12.86
CA ASN A 68 0.29 -2.26 12.68
C ASN A 68 0.22 -2.91 11.32
N ASN A 69 -0.93 -2.83 10.68
CA ASN A 69 -1.14 -3.56 9.44
C ASN A 69 -1.61 -2.68 8.29
N THR A 70 -2.12 -1.49 8.57
CA THR A 70 -2.71 -0.65 7.53
C THR A 70 -2.11 0.73 7.50
N LEU A 71 -2.13 1.32 6.30
CA LEU A 71 -1.73 2.69 6.07
C LEU A 71 -2.76 3.32 5.16
N VAL A 72 -3.08 4.58 5.41
CA VAL A 72 -3.87 5.36 4.47
C VAL A 72 -3.08 6.62 4.16
N ILE A 73 -2.74 6.79 2.90
CA ILE A 73 -1.96 7.92 2.42
C ILE A 73 -2.84 8.77 1.56
N LYS A 74 -2.88 10.07 1.82
CA LYS A 74 -3.65 11.01 1.05
C LYS A 74 -2.75 12.07 0.44
N GLY A 75 -3.23 12.72 -0.59
CA GLY A 75 -2.51 13.75 -1.29
C GLY A 75 -2.57 13.48 -2.78
N LYS A 76 -1.67 14.09 -3.53
CA LYS A 76 -1.62 13.87 -4.97
C LYS A 76 -0.59 12.79 -5.23
N ILE A 77 -1.05 11.63 -5.62
CA ILE A 77 -0.19 10.49 -5.90
C ILE A 77 0.27 10.58 -7.36
N ILE A 78 1.56 10.65 -7.58
CA ILE A 78 2.10 10.77 -8.93
C ILE A 78 2.64 9.43 -9.42
N LYS A 79 3.30 8.69 -8.54
CA LYS A 79 3.98 7.49 -8.96
C LYS A 79 4.04 6.51 -7.80
N MET A 80 3.96 5.24 -8.10
CA MET A 80 4.07 4.20 -7.11
C MET A 80 4.89 3.07 -7.70
N GLU A 81 5.93 2.66 -7.00
CA GLU A 81 6.83 1.61 -7.47
C GLU A 81 7.07 0.58 -6.41
N GLN A 82 7.26 -0.65 -6.85
CA GLN A 82 7.60 -1.75 -5.96
C GLN A 82 9.04 -2.18 -6.25
N PHE A 83 9.79 -2.39 -5.19
CA PHE A 83 11.19 -2.82 -5.32
C PHE A 83 11.45 -4.16 -4.66
#